data_5814177555762870c7f3f2d0aaf14f85
#
_entry.id   5814177555762870c7f3f2d0aaf14f85
#
_cell.length_a   1.000
_cell.length_b   1.000
_cell.length_c   1.000
_cell.angle_alpha   90.00
_cell.angle_beta   90.00
_cell.angle_gamma   90.00
#
_symmetry.space_group_name_H-M   'P 1'
#
loop_
_entity.id
_entity.type
_entity.pdbx_description
1 polymer ?
#
loop_
_entity_poly.entity_id
_entity_poly.type
_entity_poly.pdbx_seq_one_letter_code
_entity_poly.pdbx_strand_id
1 'polypeptide(L)'
;MAKFLAILQILYATAIILVPLLFSKRRHKWLMRFYSRMAFNPSARKLYMVVLAILVLAQSFMSSRIQGVSLWLLPGFLYGLLLLRYSLTDAMLRWLHDDRLVQSLSFALIMFAFIRTELYSLSMGLALTLLAAMFYPSKKVIRMAERPQDYPDFCGTEEEGFEAYY
;
A
#
# COMPACT_ATOMS: atom_id res chain seq x y z
N MET A 1 2.09 -19.64 22.22
CA MET A 1 2.09 -18.29 21.61
C MET A 1 2.94 -18.22 20.35
N ALA A 2 4.19 -18.67 20.32
CA ALA A 2 5.03 -18.59 19.11
C ALA A 2 4.43 -19.26 17.85
N LYS A 3 3.83 -20.45 17.98
CA LYS A 3 3.17 -21.16 16.87
C LYS A 3 1.98 -20.36 16.30
N PHE A 4 1.18 -19.72 17.14
CA PHE A 4 0.05 -18.88 16.69
C PHE A 4 0.53 -17.64 15.91
N LEU A 5 1.58 -16.98 16.40
CA LEU A 5 2.21 -15.84 15.70
C LEU A 5 2.80 -16.24 14.35
N ALA A 6 3.43 -17.41 14.27
CA ALA A 6 3.97 -17.93 13.01
C ALA A 6 2.86 -18.23 11.99
N ILE A 7 1.76 -18.84 12.40
CA ILE A 7 0.58 -19.07 11.54
C ILE A 7 0.01 -17.73 11.05
N LEU A 8 -0.16 -16.76 11.94
CA LEU A 8 -0.66 -15.43 11.59
C LEU A 8 0.26 -14.74 10.57
N GLN A 9 1.57 -14.90 10.70
CA GLN A 9 2.54 -14.33 9.77
C GLN A 9 2.49 -14.98 8.39
N ILE A 10 2.30 -16.31 8.33
CA ILE A 10 2.11 -17.04 7.06
C ILE A 10 0.79 -16.58 6.39
N LEU A 11 -0.31 -16.49 7.14
CA LEU A 11 -1.59 -15.99 6.64
C LEU A 11 -1.46 -14.56 6.10
N TYR A 12 -0.73 -13.71 6.80
CA TYR A 12 -0.47 -12.34 6.39
C TYR A 12 0.35 -12.25 5.09
N ALA A 13 1.45 -13.02 4.99
CA ALA A 13 2.25 -13.11 3.77
C ALA A 13 1.43 -13.63 2.58
N THR A 14 0.61 -14.66 2.83
CA THR A 14 -0.29 -15.24 1.81
C THR A 14 -1.34 -14.21 1.36
N ALA A 15 -1.92 -13.44 2.28
CA ALA A 15 -2.88 -12.38 1.96
C ALA A 15 -2.26 -11.28 1.08
N ILE A 16 -1.02 -10.86 1.35
CA ILE A 16 -0.31 -9.86 0.54
C ILE A 16 -0.15 -10.33 -0.91
N ILE A 17 0.07 -11.63 -1.14
CA ILE A 17 0.23 -12.19 -2.48
C ILE A 17 -1.13 -12.41 -3.16
N LEU A 18 -2.11 -12.93 -2.42
CA LEU A 18 -3.42 -13.29 -2.97
C LEU A 18 -4.32 -12.07 -3.27
N VAL A 19 -4.27 -11.03 -2.44
CA VAL A 19 -5.12 -9.84 -2.62
C VAL A 19 -4.95 -9.21 -3.99
N PRO A 20 -3.74 -8.92 -4.52
CA PRO A 20 -3.56 -8.37 -5.86
C PRO A 20 -4.09 -9.31 -6.94
N LEU A 21 -3.88 -10.64 -6.79
CA LEU A 21 -4.33 -11.63 -7.76
C LEU A 21 -5.85 -11.73 -7.83
N LEU A 22 -6.52 -11.68 -6.68
CA LEU A 22 -7.98 -11.76 -6.59
C LEU A 22 -8.66 -10.49 -7.10
N PHE A 23 -8.08 -9.32 -6.80
CA PHE A 23 -8.68 -8.02 -7.16
C PHE A 23 -8.27 -7.52 -8.55
N SER A 24 -7.21 -8.05 -9.15
CA SER A 24 -6.74 -7.64 -10.48
C SER A 24 -7.75 -7.92 -11.61
N LYS A 25 -8.68 -8.86 -11.44
CA LYS A 25 -9.60 -9.32 -12.50
C LYS A 25 -11.06 -8.88 -12.34
N ARG A 26 -11.46 -8.25 -11.23
CA ARG A 26 -12.87 -7.89 -10.99
C ARG A 26 -13.03 -6.41 -10.65
N ARG A 27 -13.77 -5.68 -11.50
CA ARG A 27 -14.29 -4.34 -11.21
C ARG A 27 -15.37 -4.44 -10.11
N HIS A 28 -14.98 -4.45 -8.86
CA HIS A 28 -15.92 -4.46 -7.76
C HIS A 28 -16.41 -3.03 -7.48
N LYS A 29 -17.73 -2.82 -7.45
CA LYS A 29 -18.37 -1.54 -7.09
C LYS A 29 -17.87 -0.97 -5.75
N TRP A 30 -17.52 -1.84 -4.80
CA TRP A 30 -16.95 -1.42 -3.52
C TRP A 30 -15.57 -0.78 -3.67
N LEU A 31 -14.74 -1.33 -4.54
CA LEU A 31 -13.41 -0.81 -4.83
C LEU A 31 -13.49 0.58 -5.48
N MET A 32 -14.44 0.76 -6.40
CA MET A 32 -14.72 2.05 -7.05
C MET A 32 -15.12 3.12 -6.03
N ARG A 33 -16.03 2.82 -5.10
CA ARG A 33 -16.40 3.73 -4.01
C ARG A 33 -15.23 4.07 -3.08
N PHE A 34 -14.34 3.13 -2.83
CA PHE A 34 -13.13 3.36 -2.05
C PHE A 34 -12.17 4.31 -2.77
N TYR A 35 -11.95 4.11 -4.07
CA TYR A 35 -11.12 4.98 -4.90
C TYR A 35 -11.69 6.40 -4.98
N SER A 36 -12.99 6.55 -5.24
CA SER A 36 -13.64 7.86 -5.29
C SER A 36 -13.47 8.60 -3.97
N ARG A 37 -13.74 7.93 -2.85
CA ARG A 37 -13.51 8.53 -1.52
C ARG A 37 -12.09 8.99 -1.30
N MET A 38 -11.10 8.21 -1.72
CA MET A 38 -9.70 8.59 -1.58
C MET A 38 -9.30 9.72 -2.53
N ALA A 39 -9.86 9.78 -3.74
CA ALA A 39 -9.58 10.84 -4.70
C ALA A 39 -10.09 12.20 -4.23
N PHE A 40 -11.35 12.26 -3.75
CA PHE A 40 -12.00 13.51 -3.36
C PHE A 40 -11.71 13.95 -1.91
N ASN A 41 -11.34 13.04 -1.01
CA ASN A 41 -11.17 13.36 0.40
C ASN A 41 -9.72 13.22 0.87
N PRO A 42 -9.00 14.35 1.10
CA PRO A 42 -7.61 14.31 1.59
C PRO A 42 -7.49 13.68 3.00
N SER A 43 -8.55 13.77 3.81
CA SER A 43 -8.57 13.14 5.14
C SER A 43 -8.62 11.60 5.03
N ALA A 44 -9.32 11.05 4.02
CA ALA A 44 -9.33 9.62 3.77
C ALA A 44 -7.95 9.13 3.33
N ARG A 45 -7.22 9.89 2.51
CA ARG A 45 -5.83 9.59 2.13
C ARG A 45 -4.90 9.55 3.35
N LYS A 46 -5.03 10.56 4.25
CA LYS A 46 -4.24 10.58 5.50
C LYS A 46 -4.53 9.36 6.38
N LEU A 47 -5.80 9.02 6.56
CA LEU A 47 -6.21 7.83 7.32
C LEU A 47 -5.60 6.56 6.73
N TYR A 48 -5.65 6.41 5.41
CA TYR A 48 -5.08 5.26 4.70
C TYR A 48 -3.58 5.10 4.97
N MET A 49 -2.82 6.19 4.91
CA MET A 49 -1.38 6.17 5.19
C MET A 49 -1.06 5.86 6.65
N VAL A 50 -1.85 6.40 7.59
CA VAL A 50 -1.71 6.07 9.02
C VAL A 50 -1.98 4.58 9.26
N VAL A 51 -3.03 4.04 8.66
CA VAL A 51 -3.33 2.60 8.75
C VAL A 51 -2.19 1.76 8.17
N LEU A 52 -1.65 2.15 7.01
CA LEU A 52 -0.48 1.49 6.42
C LEU A 52 0.73 1.51 7.36
N ALA A 53 1.06 2.67 7.93
CA ALA A 53 2.17 2.80 8.87
C ALA A 53 1.98 1.92 10.11
N ILE A 54 0.76 1.89 10.68
CA ILE A 54 0.42 1.03 11.81
C ILE A 54 0.59 -0.45 11.45
N LEU A 55 0.15 -0.87 10.26
CA LEU A 55 0.31 -2.25 9.80
C LEU A 55 1.78 -2.65 9.67
N VAL A 56 2.62 -1.78 9.09
CA VAL A 56 4.06 -2.02 8.97
C VAL A 56 4.75 -2.08 10.33
N LEU A 57 4.40 -1.18 11.26
CA LEU A 57 4.93 -1.20 12.62
C LEU A 57 4.47 -2.45 13.39
N ALA A 58 3.20 -2.83 13.28
CA ALA A 58 2.68 -4.04 13.89
C ALA A 58 3.38 -5.29 13.34
N GLN A 59 3.63 -5.35 12.02
CA GLN A 59 4.38 -6.43 11.38
C GLN A 59 5.81 -6.50 11.92
N SER A 60 6.50 -5.37 12.04
CA SER A 60 7.85 -5.31 12.60
C SER A 60 7.88 -5.77 14.06
N PHE A 61 6.87 -5.36 14.85
CA PHE A 61 6.73 -5.82 16.24
C PHE A 61 6.45 -7.33 16.33
N MET A 62 5.59 -7.88 15.46
CA MET A 62 5.34 -9.33 15.42
C MET A 62 6.59 -10.11 15.04
N SER A 63 7.37 -9.62 14.08
CA SER A 63 8.64 -10.23 13.68
C SER A 63 9.64 -10.26 14.85
N SER A 64 9.68 -9.21 15.70
CA SER A 64 10.53 -9.17 16.89
C SER A 64 10.17 -10.24 17.93
N ARG A 65 8.89 -10.58 18.04
CA ARG A 65 8.42 -11.62 18.97
C ARG A 65 8.77 -13.03 18.52
N ILE A 66 8.94 -13.24 17.21
CA ILE A 66 9.25 -14.56 16.63
C ILE A 66 10.76 -14.78 16.56
N GLN A 67 11.48 -13.77 16.07
CA GLN A 67 12.93 -13.86 15.81
C GLN A 67 13.81 -13.40 16.98
N GLY A 68 13.19 -12.87 18.05
CA GLY A 68 13.88 -12.18 19.12
C GLY A 68 14.21 -10.73 18.78
N VAL A 69 14.59 -9.96 19.81
CA VAL A 69 15.00 -8.56 19.61
C VAL A 69 16.40 -8.56 19.02
N SER A 70 16.51 -8.25 17.74
CA SER A 70 17.76 -8.18 16.98
C SER A 70 17.92 -6.82 16.33
N LEU A 71 19.15 -6.36 16.16
CA LEU A 71 19.47 -5.13 15.41
C LEU A 71 18.91 -5.14 13.96
N TRP A 72 18.68 -6.32 13.39
CA TRP A 72 18.12 -6.52 12.05
C TRP A 72 16.65 -6.15 11.92
N LEU A 73 15.94 -5.94 13.04
CA LEU A 73 14.56 -5.43 13.04
C LEU A 73 14.50 -3.91 12.89
N LEU A 74 15.60 -3.23 13.19
CA LEU A 74 15.68 -1.77 13.15
C LEU A 74 15.28 -1.19 11.78
N PRO A 75 15.73 -1.72 10.62
CA PRO A 75 15.35 -1.20 9.33
C PRO A 75 13.83 -1.23 9.06
N GLY A 76 13.16 -2.33 9.43
CA GLY A 76 11.70 -2.43 9.27
C GLY A 76 10.94 -1.47 10.18
N PHE A 77 11.42 -1.26 11.40
CA PHE A 77 10.82 -0.32 12.35
C PHE A 77 11.02 1.14 11.90
N LEU A 78 12.24 1.50 11.50
CA LEU A 78 12.56 2.83 10.95
C LEU A 78 11.75 3.11 9.68
N TYR A 79 11.57 2.11 8.82
CA TYR A 79 10.73 2.22 7.65
C TYR A 79 9.27 2.52 8.03
N GLY A 80 8.71 1.81 9.01
CA GLY A 80 7.36 2.09 9.53
C GLY A 80 7.20 3.51 10.09
N LEU A 81 8.22 4.00 10.82
CA LEU A 81 8.24 5.39 11.30
C LEU A 81 8.34 6.40 10.15
N LEU A 82 9.11 6.10 9.10
CA LEU A 82 9.21 6.95 7.91
C LEU A 82 7.85 7.11 7.22
N LEU A 83 7.03 6.05 7.20
CA LEU A 83 5.69 6.08 6.61
C LEU A 83 4.71 7.01 7.36
N LEU A 84 4.99 7.39 8.61
CA LEU A 84 4.20 8.40 9.32
C LEU A 84 4.37 9.81 8.75
N ARG A 85 5.42 10.03 7.94
CA ARG A 85 5.64 11.31 7.28
C ARG A 85 4.74 11.42 6.04
N TYR A 86 3.57 12.03 6.23
CA TYR A 86 2.50 12.14 5.23
C TYR A 86 2.98 12.51 3.81
N SER A 87 3.78 13.57 3.67
CA SER A 87 4.21 14.07 2.35
C SER A 87 5.10 13.08 1.59
N LEU A 88 5.97 12.37 2.31
CA LEU A 88 6.84 11.34 1.71
C LEU A 88 6.04 10.13 1.29
N THR A 89 5.17 9.64 2.17
CA THR A 89 4.36 8.45 1.92
C THR A 89 3.38 8.67 0.77
N ASP A 90 2.73 9.83 0.71
CA ASP A 90 1.86 10.22 -0.40
C ASP A 90 2.62 10.27 -1.73
N ALA A 91 3.79 10.92 -1.76
CA ALA A 91 4.62 10.99 -2.96
C ALA A 91 5.10 9.60 -3.41
N MET A 92 5.53 8.76 -2.46
CA MET A 92 6.02 7.41 -2.71
C MET A 92 4.91 6.49 -3.25
N LEU A 93 3.72 6.50 -2.65
CA LEU A 93 2.59 5.68 -3.11
C LEU A 93 2.16 6.06 -4.51
N ARG A 94 2.09 7.37 -4.84
CA ARG A 94 1.79 7.85 -6.19
C ARG A 94 2.85 7.42 -7.19
N TRP A 95 4.11 7.56 -6.84
CA TRP A 95 5.22 7.17 -7.71
C TRP A 95 5.21 5.66 -8.00
N LEU A 96 5.00 4.83 -6.96
CA LEU A 96 4.85 3.39 -7.11
C LEU A 96 3.62 3.01 -7.95
N HIS A 97 2.52 3.77 -7.86
CA HIS A 97 1.30 3.49 -8.62
C HIS A 97 1.45 3.83 -10.09
N ASP A 98 2.04 5.00 -10.42
CA ASP A 98 2.04 5.56 -11.77
C ASP A 98 3.13 4.95 -12.68
N ASP A 99 4.22 4.43 -12.11
CA ASP A 99 5.37 3.94 -12.87
C ASP A 99 5.54 2.42 -12.76
N ARG A 100 5.25 1.73 -13.88
CA ARG A 100 5.37 0.26 -13.98
C ARG A 100 6.81 -0.23 -13.78
N LEU A 101 7.81 0.56 -14.23
CA LEU A 101 9.22 0.20 -14.04
C LEU A 101 9.58 0.21 -12.55
N VAL A 102 9.10 1.24 -11.83
CA VAL A 102 9.32 1.35 -10.38
C VAL A 102 8.62 0.22 -9.64
N GLN A 103 7.41 -0.17 -10.05
CA GLN A 103 6.71 -1.34 -9.49
C GLN A 103 7.52 -2.62 -9.67
N SER A 104 8.03 -2.86 -10.89
CA SER A 104 8.81 -4.06 -11.19
C SER A 104 10.12 -4.09 -10.42
N LEU A 105 10.83 -2.95 -10.34
CA LEU A 105 12.07 -2.82 -9.57
C LEU A 105 11.82 -3.01 -8.08
N SER A 106 10.74 -2.44 -7.54
CA SER A 106 10.34 -2.61 -6.15
C SER A 106 10.03 -4.07 -5.84
N PHE A 107 9.32 -4.75 -6.74
CA PHE A 107 9.04 -6.19 -6.60
C PHE A 107 10.33 -7.02 -6.60
N ALA A 108 11.26 -6.75 -7.52
CA ALA A 108 12.56 -7.43 -7.57
C ALA A 108 13.37 -7.18 -6.29
N LEU A 109 13.37 -5.94 -5.78
CA LEU A 109 14.02 -5.58 -4.51
C LEU A 109 13.42 -6.35 -3.32
N ILE A 110 12.09 -6.45 -3.26
CA ILE A 110 11.38 -7.22 -2.23
C ILE A 110 11.79 -8.69 -2.30
N MET A 111 11.78 -9.28 -3.49
CA MET A 111 12.20 -10.68 -3.68
C MET A 111 13.64 -10.91 -3.26
N PHE A 112 14.55 -9.99 -3.60
CA PHE A 112 15.94 -10.05 -3.17
C PHE A 112 16.07 -9.94 -1.64
N ALA A 113 15.34 -9.01 -1.03
CA ALA A 113 15.34 -8.83 0.43
C ALA A 113 14.73 -10.03 1.18
N PHE A 114 13.81 -10.79 0.57
CA PHE A 114 13.26 -12.01 1.15
C PHE A 114 14.29 -13.15 1.26
N ILE A 115 15.30 -13.18 0.40
CA ILE A 115 16.38 -14.18 0.46
C ILE A 115 17.21 -14.01 1.74
N ARG A 116 17.28 -12.78 2.25
CA ARG A 116 17.99 -12.46 3.49
C ARG A 116 17.05 -12.46 4.68
N THR A 117 17.13 -13.47 5.53
CA THR A 117 16.31 -13.58 6.75
C THR A 117 16.41 -12.34 7.65
N GLU A 118 17.56 -11.68 7.62
CA GLU A 118 17.85 -10.44 8.35
C GLU A 118 17.00 -9.26 7.91
N LEU A 119 16.65 -9.20 6.61
CA LEU A 119 15.85 -8.12 6.02
C LEU A 119 14.36 -8.46 5.94
N TYR A 120 13.94 -9.58 6.50
CA TYR A 120 12.56 -10.06 6.40
C TYR A 120 11.53 -9.01 6.85
N SER A 121 11.75 -8.34 7.98
CA SER A 121 10.85 -7.30 8.48
C SER A 121 10.72 -6.13 7.51
N LEU A 122 11.82 -5.70 6.91
CA LEU A 122 11.84 -4.64 5.90
C LEU A 122 11.14 -5.08 4.61
N SER A 123 11.43 -6.29 4.13
CA SER A 123 10.84 -6.81 2.88
C SER A 123 9.31 -6.94 2.99
N MET A 124 8.79 -7.37 4.15
CA MET A 124 7.35 -7.41 4.41
C MET A 124 6.74 -6.00 4.47
N GLY A 125 7.42 -5.03 5.06
CA GLY A 125 6.99 -3.63 5.06
C GLY A 125 6.92 -3.05 3.64
N LEU A 126 7.94 -3.32 2.81
CA LEU A 126 7.96 -2.92 1.40
C LEU A 126 6.86 -3.62 0.59
N ALA A 127 6.61 -4.91 0.81
CA ALA A 127 5.54 -5.65 0.15
C ALA A 127 4.16 -5.07 0.48
N LEU A 128 3.91 -4.72 1.75
CA LEU A 128 2.70 -4.02 2.16
C LEU A 128 2.54 -2.66 1.48
N THR A 129 3.63 -1.93 1.36
CA THR A 129 3.61 -0.62 0.72
C THR A 129 3.34 -0.74 -0.78
N LEU A 130 3.92 -1.75 -1.44
CA LEU A 130 3.64 -2.03 -2.85
C LEU A 130 2.17 -2.42 -3.04
N LEU A 131 1.64 -3.28 -2.17
CA LEU A 131 0.21 -3.62 -2.17
C LEU A 131 -0.66 -2.37 -1.97
N ALA A 132 -0.32 -1.53 -0.99
CA ALA A 132 -1.03 -0.29 -0.73
C ALA A 132 -0.99 0.67 -1.92
N ALA A 133 0.14 0.74 -2.64
CA ALA A 133 0.28 1.57 -3.84
C ALA A 133 -0.66 1.12 -4.97
N MET A 134 -0.92 -0.18 -5.12
CA MET A 134 -1.87 -0.68 -6.12
C MET A 134 -3.30 -0.19 -5.89
N PHE A 135 -3.68 0.06 -4.65
CA PHE A 135 -5.00 0.59 -4.26
C PHE A 135 -5.01 2.11 -4.07
N TYR A 136 -3.89 2.78 -4.33
CA TYR A 136 -3.78 4.22 -4.19
C TYR A 136 -4.19 4.94 -5.48
N PRO A 137 -4.92 6.07 -5.42
CA PRO A 137 -5.36 6.81 -6.61
C PRO A 137 -4.16 7.39 -7.37
N SER A 138 -4.20 7.32 -8.71
CA SER A 138 -3.18 7.87 -9.59
C SER A 138 -3.13 9.41 -9.50
N LYS A 139 -1.99 10.00 -9.87
CA LYS A 139 -1.83 11.47 -9.93
C LYS A 139 -2.88 12.11 -10.84
N LYS A 140 -3.24 11.45 -11.95
CA LYS A 140 -4.23 11.93 -12.91
C LYS A 140 -5.60 12.06 -12.24
N VAL A 141 -6.05 11.01 -11.55
CA VAL A 141 -7.35 10.99 -10.86
C VAL A 141 -7.43 12.03 -9.74
N ILE A 142 -6.35 12.20 -8.97
CA ILE A 142 -6.31 13.23 -7.92
C ILE A 142 -6.39 14.63 -8.52
N ARG A 143 -5.67 14.91 -9.62
CA ARG A 143 -5.74 16.22 -10.29
C ARG A 143 -7.13 16.51 -10.83
N MET A 144 -7.82 15.52 -11.41
CA MET A 144 -9.20 15.65 -11.87
C MET A 144 -10.15 15.97 -10.70
N ALA A 145 -9.97 15.31 -9.56
CA ALA A 145 -10.76 15.56 -8.36
C ALA A 145 -10.51 16.96 -7.75
N GLU A 146 -9.27 17.47 -7.84
CA GLU A 146 -8.90 18.79 -7.30
C GLU A 146 -9.32 19.95 -8.24
N ARG A 147 -9.43 19.71 -9.56
CA ARG A 147 -9.81 20.72 -10.57
C ARG A 147 -10.89 20.18 -11.53
N PRO A 148 -12.11 19.98 -11.05
CA PRO A 148 -13.18 19.45 -11.88
C PRO A 148 -13.55 20.37 -13.07
N GLN A 149 -13.26 21.68 -12.95
CA GLN A 149 -13.51 22.67 -14.01
C GLN A 149 -12.68 22.45 -15.29
N ASP A 150 -11.47 21.85 -15.15
CA ASP A 150 -10.59 21.56 -16.27
C ASP A 150 -11.00 20.28 -17.03
N TYR A 151 -11.98 19.53 -16.50
CA TYR A 151 -12.45 18.25 -17.04
C TYR A 151 -13.98 18.19 -17.03
N PRO A 152 -14.67 18.88 -18.00
CA PRO A 152 -16.13 18.96 -18.02
C PRO A 152 -16.83 17.60 -18.15
N ASP A 153 -16.17 16.60 -18.77
CA ASP A 153 -16.69 15.23 -18.88
C ASP A 153 -16.73 14.49 -17.53
N PHE A 154 -16.14 15.04 -16.49
CA PHE A 154 -16.10 14.48 -15.14
C PHE A 154 -17.28 14.96 -14.27
N CYS A 155 -18.13 15.84 -14.79
CA CYS A 155 -19.32 16.38 -14.09
C CYS A 155 -20.54 15.43 -14.11
N GLY A 156 -20.42 14.22 -14.67
CA GLY A 156 -21.37 13.13 -14.44
C GLY A 156 -21.30 12.64 -12.99
N THR A 157 -22.32 11.93 -12.54
CA THR A 157 -22.37 11.35 -11.20
C THR A 157 -21.04 10.68 -10.84
N GLU A 158 -20.59 10.82 -9.57
CA GLU A 158 -19.29 10.30 -9.07
C GLU A 158 -18.98 8.87 -9.52
N GLU A 159 -20.00 8.07 -9.86
CA GLU A 159 -19.87 6.69 -10.33
C GLU A 159 -19.62 6.60 -11.86
N GLU A 160 -20.26 7.44 -12.69
CA GLU A 160 -20.15 7.37 -14.16
C GLU A 160 -18.85 7.95 -14.71
N GLY A 161 -18.33 9.02 -14.09
CA GLY A 161 -17.05 9.61 -14.47
C GLY A 161 -15.85 8.69 -14.26
N PHE A 162 -15.91 7.80 -13.25
CA PHE A 162 -14.85 6.82 -12.98
C PHE A 162 -14.88 5.63 -13.94
N GLU A 163 -16.06 5.20 -14.41
CA GLU A 163 -16.17 4.07 -15.37
C GLU A 163 -15.58 4.40 -16.74
N ALA A 164 -15.57 5.66 -17.14
CA ALA A 164 -15.03 6.10 -18.43
C ALA A 164 -13.49 6.13 -18.49
N TYR A 165 -12.78 6.08 -17.33
CA TYR A 165 -11.33 6.22 -17.25
C TYR A 165 -10.58 4.97 -16.76
N TYR A 166 -11.29 3.86 -16.51
CA TYR A 166 -10.74 2.54 -16.13
C TYR A 166 -11.28 1.43 -17.04
#